data_921bc174152efd69bd997fd2faa9e8b6
#
_entry.id   921bc174152efd69bd997fd2faa9e8b6
#
_cell.length_a   1.000
_cell.length_b   1.000
_cell.length_c   1.000
_cell.angle_alpha   90.00
_cell.angle_beta   90.00
_cell.angle_gamma   90.00
#
_symmetry.space_group_name_H-M   'P 1'
#
loop_
_entity.id
_entity.type
_entity.pdbx_description
1 polymer ?
#
loop_
_entity_poly.entity_id
_entity_poly.type
_entity_poly.pdbx_seq_one_letter_code
_entity_poly.pdbx_strand_id
1 'polypeptide(L)'
;MDESKGISREDFLKSVGAGLGAAALGGLMAGQALAAPAEGKKYIVVITNGGNNPNRAILSLILAWTALDKGLGPVHVWMTLEGAELAVKGKAERIESPIFKKFGSANELMLKLKGKGATFGVCPPCAEYMGAVGGEKYDFVEKQGGDWLMKNIADAVVAWM
;
A
#
# COMPACT_ATOMS: atom_id res chain seq x y z
N MET A 1 -10.05 -43.65 -18.20
CA MET A 1 -10.52 -42.96 -16.97
C MET A 1 -9.47 -43.25 -15.91
N ASP A 2 -8.55 -42.35 -15.75
CA ASP A 2 -7.42 -42.52 -14.82
C ASP A 2 -7.65 -41.56 -13.66
N GLU A 3 -7.94 -42.12 -12.49
CA GLU A 3 -8.17 -41.33 -11.27
C GLU A 3 -6.82 -40.83 -10.77
N SER A 4 -6.65 -39.50 -10.82
CA SER A 4 -5.53 -38.80 -10.19
C SER A 4 -5.59 -39.02 -8.67
N LYS A 5 -4.81 -39.97 -8.15
CA LYS A 5 -4.59 -40.15 -6.71
C LYS A 5 -3.88 -38.91 -6.17
N GLY A 6 -4.65 -38.02 -5.55
CA GLY A 6 -4.10 -36.94 -4.75
C GLY A 6 -3.24 -37.49 -3.60
N ILE A 7 -2.08 -36.88 -3.39
CA ILE A 7 -1.19 -37.20 -2.27
C ILE A 7 -1.94 -36.98 -0.96
N SER A 8 -2.02 -38.01 -0.10
CA SER A 8 -2.69 -37.89 1.18
C SER A 8 -1.89 -37.00 2.13
N ARG A 9 -2.61 -36.37 3.07
CA ARG A 9 -1.98 -35.50 4.09
C ARG A 9 -0.91 -36.23 4.91
N GLU A 10 -1.09 -37.56 5.12
CA GLU A 10 -0.15 -38.39 5.82
C GLU A 10 1.12 -38.68 4.99
N ASP A 11 0.97 -38.89 3.68
CA ASP A 11 2.10 -39.12 2.78
C ASP A 11 2.95 -37.87 2.61
N PHE A 12 2.30 -36.68 2.62
CA PHE A 12 3.00 -35.41 2.63
C PHE A 12 3.84 -35.25 3.91
N LEU A 13 3.27 -35.55 5.08
CA LEU A 13 3.99 -35.45 6.35
C LEU A 13 5.13 -36.42 6.50
N LYS A 14 5.01 -37.63 5.91
CA LYS A 14 6.07 -38.66 5.88
C LYS A 14 7.22 -38.24 4.93
N SER A 15 6.91 -37.58 3.81
CA SER A 15 7.94 -37.11 2.86
C SER A 15 8.78 -35.96 3.40
N VAL A 16 8.21 -35.11 4.28
CA VAL A 16 8.93 -34.03 4.93
C VAL A 16 9.77 -34.52 6.12
N GLY A 17 9.40 -35.64 6.73
CA GLY A 17 10.07 -36.22 7.90
C GLY A 17 11.32 -37.06 7.63
N ALA A 18 11.58 -37.49 6.39
CA ALA A 18 12.66 -38.41 6.06
C ALA A 18 14.00 -37.76 5.69
N GLY A 19 14.11 -36.45 5.76
CA GLY A 19 15.30 -35.68 5.32
C GLY A 19 16.14 -35.01 6.42
N LEU A 20 15.85 -35.20 7.69
CA LEU A 20 16.61 -34.56 8.77
C LEU A 20 17.35 -35.59 9.62
N GLY A 21 18.47 -36.06 9.09
CA GLY A 21 19.52 -36.72 9.83
C GLY A 21 20.18 -35.75 10.80
N ALA A 22 20.32 -36.22 12.03
CA ALA A 22 20.94 -35.63 13.21
C ALA A 22 22.04 -34.58 12.94
N ALA A 23 21.71 -33.30 13.22
CA ALA A 23 22.69 -32.29 13.62
C ALA A 23 22.00 -31.20 14.44
N ALA A 24 22.41 -31.14 15.72
CA ALA A 24 22.26 -29.99 16.63
C ALA A 24 20.83 -29.59 17.05
N LEU A 25 20.43 -30.11 18.20
CA LEU A 25 19.48 -29.48 19.11
C LEU A 25 20.06 -28.13 19.58
N GLY A 26 19.76 -27.08 18.84
CA GLY A 26 20.19 -25.71 19.18
C GLY A 26 19.58 -24.73 18.17
N GLY A 27 18.41 -24.16 18.50
CA GLY A 27 17.98 -22.94 17.81
C GLY A 27 16.97 -23.06 16.69
N LEU A 28 15.83 -23.75 16.88
CA LEU A 28 14.65 -23.61 16.01
C LEU A 28 13.57 -22.79 16.73
N MET A 29 13.94 -21.65 17.25
CA MET A 29 13.11 -20.45 17.34
C MET A 29 13.59 -19.46 16.28
N ALA A 30 13.64 -19.90 15.03
CA ALA A 30 13.61 -18.97 13.91
C ALA A 30 12.18 -18.42 13.86
N GLY A 31 11.85 -17.53 14.82
CA GLY A 31 10.79 -16.58 14.62
C GLY A 31 11.03 -16.01 13.24
N GLN A 32 9.99 -15.94 12.42
CA GLN A 32 10.01 -15.16 11.19
C GLN A 32 10.51 -13.77 11.63
N ALA A 33 11.78 -13.51 11.43
CA ALA A 33 12.30 -12.18 11.53
C ALA A 33 11.51 -11.40 10.50
N LEU A 34 10.51 -10.66 10.98
CA LEU A 34 9.95 -9.55 10.21
C LEU A 34 11.20 -8.80 9.77
N ALA A 35 11.45 -8.81 8.45
CA ALA A 35 12.63 -8.13 7.91
C ALA A 35 12.68 -6.76 8.57
N ALA A 36 13.78 -6.48 9.27
CA ALA A 36 13.96 -5.19 9.92
C ALA A 36 13.64 -4.12 8.90
N PRO A 37 12.90 -3.06 9.27
CA PRO A 37 12.61 -1.98 8.35
C PRO A 37 13.92 -1.60 7.68
N ALA A 38 13.96 -1.61 6.35
CA ALA A 38 15.16 -1.25 5.63
C ALA A 38 15.37 0.24 5.89
N GLU A 39 16.25 0.57 6.83
CA GLU A 39 16.54 1.94 7.21
C GLU A 39 16.84 2.76 5.95
N GLY A 40 16.09 3.86 5.77
CA GLY A 40 16.27 4.76 4.65
C GLY A 40 15.52 4.41 3.36
N LYS A 41 14.76 3.31 3.26
CA LYS A 41 13.95 3.05 2.08
C LYS A 41 12.72 3.96 2.02
N LYS A 42 12.47 4.51 0.84
CA LYS A 42 11.24 5.22 0.52
C LYS A 42 10.09 4.24 0.35
N TYR A 43 8.92 4.60 0.82
CA TYR A 43 7.67 3.87 0.60
C TYR A 43 6.79 4.63 -0.39
N ILE A 44 6.35 3.97 -1.44
CA ILE A 44 5.39 4.53 -2.40
C ILE A 44 4.10 3.72 -2.30
N VAL A 45 3.02 4.40 -1.90
CA VAL A 45 1.69 3.80 -1.89
C VAL A 45 0.94 4.29 -3.11
N VAL A 46 0.70 3.38 -4.05
CA VAL A 46 -0.04 3.64 -5.28
C VAL A 46 -1.51 3.36 -5.03
N ILE A 47 -2.35 4.40 -5.15
CA ILE A 47 -3.79 4.32 -4.93
C ILE A 47 -4.50 4.35 -6.28
N THR A 48 -5.21 3.28 -6.59
CA THR A 48 -5.97 3.12 -7.84
C THR A 48 -7.47 3.29 -7.66
N ASN A 49 -7.96 3.30 -6.42
CA ASN A 49 -9.38 3.38 -6.09
C ASN A 49 -9.71 4.67 -5.34
N GLY A 50 -10.87 5.25 -5.66
CA GLY A 50 -11.46 6.39 -4.99
C GLY A 50 -12.81 6.03 -4.38
N GLY A 51 -13.85 6.82 -4.68
CA GLY A 51 -15.23 6.57 -4.25
C GLY A 51 -15.84 5.29 -4.82
N ASN A 52 -15.32 4.75 -5.92
CA ASN A 52 -15.70 3.46 -6.48
C ASN A 52 -15.40 2.27 -5.55
N ASN A 53 -14.36 2.38 -4.72
CA ASN A 53 -14.03 1.40 -3.67
C ASN A 53 -13.42 2.10 -2.46
N PRO A 54 -14.26 2.71 -1.61
CA PRO A 54 -13.77 3.51 -0.48
C PRO A 54 -13.01 2.68 0.56
N ASN A 55 -13.29 1.37 0.66
CA ASN A 55 -12.54 0.51 1.58
C ASN A 55 -11.08 0.39 1.16
N ARG A 56 -10.80 0.22 -0.14
CA ARG A 56 -9.43 0.17 -0.65
C ARG A 56 -8.75 1.53 -0.54
N ALA A 57 -9.44 2.60 -0.93
CA ALA A 57 -8.91 3.95 -0.85
C ALA A 57 -8.45 4.29 0.59
N ILE A 58 -9.31 4.06 1.58
CA ILE A 58 -8.99 4.32 2.99
C ILE A 58 -7.91 3.38 3.51
N LEU A 59 -7.96 2.07 3.16
CA LEU A 59 -6.91 1.12 3.56
C LEU A 59 -5.54 1.54 3.05
N SER A 60 -5.45 2.03 1.81
CA SER A 60 -4.19 2.53 1.23
C SER A 60 -3.59 3.66 2.06
N LEU A 61 -4.42 4.62 2.46
CA LEU A 61 -4.00 5.75 3.32
C LEU A 61 -3.63 5.29 4.73
N ILE A 62 -4.31 4.26 5.27
CA ILE A 62 -3.95 3.65 6.56
C ILE A 62 -2.57 2.97 6.48
N LEU A 63 -2.26 2.28 5.38
CA LEU A 63 -0.93 1.68 5.19
C LEU A 63 0.16 2.74 5.09
N ALA A 64 -0.09 3.82 4.35
CA ALA A 64 0.80 4.98 4.31
C ALA A 64 1.02 5.57 5.71
N TRP A 65 -0.06 5.75 6.48
CA TRP A 65 0.01 6.20 7.86
C TRP A 65 0.83 5.25 8.73
N THR A 66 0.61 3.95 8.61
CA THR A 66 1.32 2.93 9.38
C THR A 66 2.83 2.99 9.13
N ALA A 67 3.24 3.15 7.87
CA ALA A 67 4.66 3.27 7.53
C ALA A 67 5.31 4.49 8.20
N LEU A 68 4.66 5.65 8.18
CA LEU A 68 5.14 6.86 8.87
C LEU A 68 5.12 6.71 10.39
N ASP A 69 4.05 6.17 10.94
CA ASP A 69 3.87 6.03 12.38
C ASP A 69 4.89 5.07 13.01
N LYS A 70 5.30 4.06 12.25
CA LYS A 70 6.36 3.12 12.64
C LYS A 70 7.77 3.60 12.29
N GLY A 71 7.92 4.79 11.70
CA GLY A 71 9.23 5.32 11.32
C GLY A 71 9.97 4.48 10.29
N LEU A 72 9.24 3.78 9.40
CA LEU A 72 9.86 2.88 8.42
C LEU A 72 10.64 3.63 7.35
N GLY A 73 10.29 4.88 7.06
CA GLY A 73 10.97 5.76 6.11
C GLY A 73 10.03 6.80 5.49
N PRO A 74 10.53 7.60 4.56
CA PRO A 74 9.72 8.58 3.83
C PRO A 74 8.60 7.90 3.05
N VAL A 75 7.41 8.50 3.09
CA VAL A 75 6.22 7.98 2.38
C VAL A 75 5.78 8.93 1.29
N HIS A 76 5.56 8.40 0.11
CA HIS A 76 4.93 9.07 -1.01
C HIS A 76 3.63 8.37 -1.39
N VAL A 77 2.54 9.12 -1.49
CA VAL A 77 1.25 8.62 -1.96
C VAL A 77 1.08 9.05 -3.41
N TRP A 78 0.98 8.10 -4.33
CA TRP A 78 0.77 8.37 -5.75
C TRP A 78 -0.60 7.87 -6.20
N MET A 79 -1.43 8.80 -6.69
CA MET A 79 -2.84 8.56 -7.03
C MET A 79 -3.01 8.45 -8.54
N THR A 80 -3.70 7.40 -9.00
CA THR A 80 -3.95 7.15 -10.41
C THR A 80 -5.33 6.51 -10.61
N LEU A 81 -5.79 6.43 -11.85
CA LEU A 81 -7.12 5.91 -12.18
C LEU A 81 -8.19 6.61 -11.31
N GLU A 82 -9.14 5.85 -10.77
CA GLU A 82 -10.16 6.37 -9.86
C GLU A 82 -9.59 6.91 -8.53
N GLY A 83 -8.40 6.45 -8.14
CA GLY A 83 -7.67 7.00 -6.99
C GLY A 83 -7.31 8.49 -7.13
N ALA A 84 -7.24 9.01 -8.37
CA ALA A 84 -7.02 10.43 -8.60
C ALA A 84 -8.17 11.32 -8.07
N GLU A 85 -9.33 10.74 -7.79
CA GLU A 85 -10.46 11.42 -7.13
C GLU A 85 -10.07 11.97 -5.75
N LEU A 86 -9.16 11.30 -5.05
CA LEU A 86 -8.67 11.76 -3.74
C LEU A 86 -7.93 13.11 -3.84
N ALA A 87 -7.43 13.45 -5.01
CA ALA A 87 -6.76 14.75 -5.23
C ALA A 87 -7.74 15.92 -5.36
N VAL A 88 -9.06 15.67 -5.46
CA VAL A 88 -10.10 16.68 -5.71
C VAL A 88 -10.69 17.17 -4.41
N LYS A 89 -10.62 18.50 -4.17
CA LYS A 89 -11.31 19.16 -3.06
C LYS A 89 -12.81 18.90 -3.12
N GLY A 90 -13.43 18.60 -1.99
CA GLY A 90 -14.85 18.28 -1.90
C GLY A 90 -15.22 16.83 -2.26
N LYS A 91 -14.36 16.07 -2.96
CA LYS A 91 -14.58 14.65 -3.23
C LYS A 91 -13.93 13.78 -2.16
N ALA A 92 -12.67 14.00 -1.83
CA ALA A 92 -11.95 13.24 -0.80
C ALA A 92 -12.63 13.31 0.57
N GLU A 93 -13.31 14.40 0.89
CA GLU A 93 -14.09 14.57 2.12
C GLU A 93 -15.29 13.63 2.22
N ARG A 94 -15.81 13.20 1.08
CA ARG A 94 -16.97 12.28 1.01
C ARG A 94 -16.57 10.80 0.89
N ILE A 95 -15.28 10.52 0.72
CA ILE A 95 -14.78 9.14 0.63
C ILE A 95 -14.50 8.65 2.04
N GLU A 96 -15.43 7.85 2.55
CA GLU A 96 -15.35 7.22 3.87
C GLU A 96 -15.56 5.72 3.73
N SER A 97 -14.85 4.94 4.55
CA SER A 97 -15.00 3.48 4.57
C SER A 97 -15.94 3.03 5.67
N PRO A 98 -16.98 2.24 5.36
CA PRO A 98 -17.83 1.65 6.38
C PRO A 98 -17.09 0.67 7.31
N ILE A 99 -15.97 0.09 6.83
CA ILE A 99 -15.13 -0.83 7.62
C ILE A 99 -14.16 -0.06 8.52
N PHE A 100 -13.63 1.07 8.04
CA PHE A 100 -12.58 1.83 8.71
C PHE A 100 -13.09 3.18 9.28
N LYS A 101 -14.33 3.25 9.73
CA LYS A 101 -15.01 4.49 10.20
C LYS A 101 -14.18 5.31 11.19
N LYS A 102 -13.44 4.67 12.08
CA LYS A 102 -12.62 5.34 13.09
C LYS A 102 -11.49 6.21 12.53
N PHE A 103 -11.13 6.01 11.26
CA PHE A 103 -10.06 6.77 10.63
C PHE A 103 -10.54 8.06 9.93
N GLY A 104 -11.86 8.21 9.77
CA GLY A 104 -12.48 9.36 9.11
C GLY A 104 -12.45 9.26 7.59
N SER A 105 -12.59 10.41 6.95
CA SER A 105 -12.58 10.54 5.49
C SER A 105 -11.17 10.44 4.90
N ALA A 106 -11.10 10.25 3.58
CA ALA A 106 -9.82 10.25 2.86
C ALA A 106 -9.09 11.59 3.03
N ASN A 107 -9.81 12.71 2.98
CA ASN A 107 -9.22 14.02 3.20
C ASN A 107 -8.57 14.14 4.59
N GLU A 108 -9.26 13.72 5.64
CA GLU A 108 -8.73 13.77 7.01
C GLU A 108 -7.43 12.95 7.15
N LEU A 109 -7.41 11.76 6.55
CA LEU A 109 -6.20 10.92 6.52
C LEU A 109 -5.07 11.57 5.73
N MET A 110 -5.35 12.14 4.55
CA MET A 110 -4.35 12.83 3.74
C MET A 110 -3.76 14.04 4.48
N LEU A 111 -4.57 14.82 5.17
CA LEU A 111 -4.09 15.95 5.97
C LEU A 111 -3.21 15.50 7.15
N LYS A 112 -3.58 14.42 7.83
CA LYS A 112 -2.76 13.80 8.89
C LYS A 112 -1.43 13.30 8.34
N LEU A 113 -1.45 12.62 7.19
CA LEU A 113 -0.25 12.13 6.50
C LEU A 113 0.67 13.28 6.09
N LYS A 114 0.11 14.35 5.49
CA LYS A 114 0.84 15.57 5.16
C LYS A 114 1.52 16.17 6.39
N GLY A 115 0.78 16.28 7.50
CA GLY A 115 1.31 16.78 8.77
C GLY A 115 2.48 15.98 9.33
N LYS A 116 2.58 14.68 8.97
CA LYS A 116 3.72 13.79 9.31
C LYS A 116 4.82 13.76 8.23
N GLY A 117 4.72 14.56 7.17
CA GLY A 117 5.75 14.67 6.15
C GLY A 117 5.57 13.78 4.93
N ALA A 118 4.40 13.12 4.75
CA ALA A 118 4.10 12.44 3.50
C ALA A 118 4.00 13.44 2.33
N THR A 119 4.47 13.01 1.18
CA THR A 119 4.30 13.73 -0.09
C THR A 119 3.25 13.07 -0.96
N PHE A 120 2.64 13.85 -1.87
CA PHE A 120 1.51 13.38 -2.67
C PHE A 120 1.69 13.72 -4.14
N GLY A 121 1.45 12.74 -4.99
CA GLY A 121 1.42 12.89 -6.43
C GLY A 121 0.14 12.36 -7.06
N VAL A 122 -0.24 12.90 -8.20
CA VAL A 122 -1.37 12.43 -9.00
C VAL A 122 -0.99 12.34 -10.46
N CYS A 123 -1.40 11.24 -11.10
CA CYS A 123 -1.25 11.02 -12.54
C CYS A 123 -2.00 12.12 -13.32
N PRO A 124 -1.33 12.90 -14.21
CA PRO A 124 -1.95 14.06 -14.85
C PRO A 124 -3.23 13.75 -15.65
N PRO A 125 -3.27 12.77 -16.56
CA PRO A 125 -4.51 12.47 -17.30
C PRO A 125 -5.63 11.96 -16.38
N CYS A 126 -5.30 11.20 -15.31
CA CYS A 126 -6.29 10.77 -14.34
C CYS A 126 -6.84 11.95 -13.52
N ALA A 127 -5.96 12.89 -13.16
CA ALA A 127 -6.36 14.11 -12.47
C ALA A 127 -7.34 14.95 -13.31
N GLU A 128 -7.06 15.10 -14.61
CA GLU A 128 -7.93 15.82 -15.53
C GLU A 128 -9.30 15.14 -15.66
N TYR A 129 -9.30 13.84 -15.85
CA TYR A 129 -10.53 13.06 -15.95
C TYR A 129 -11.38 13.13 -14.67
N MET A 130 -10.75 13.08 -13.50
CA MET A 130 -11.44 13.14 -12.20
C MET A 130 -11.78 14.57 -11.75
N GLY A 131 -11.33 15.60 -12.48
CA GLY A 131 -11.58 17.00 -12.16
C GLY A 131 -10.59 17.62 -11.15
N ALA A 132 -9.44 16.98 -10.91
CA ALA A 132 -8.36 17.52 -10.08
C ALA A 132 -7.51 18.52 -10.88
N VAL A 133 -8.16 19.59 -11.37
CA VAL A 133 -7.53 20.62 -12.21
C VAL A 133 -7.62 21.99 -11.54
N GLY A 134 -6.66 22.85 -11.81
CA GLY A 134 -6.67 24.23 -11.28
C GLY A 134 -6.84 24.28 -9.77
N GLY A 135 -7.73 25.12 -9.29
CA GLY A 135 -8.04 25.31 -7.87
C GLY A 135 -8.80 24.16 -7.20
N GLU A 136 -9.35 23.23 -7.98
CA GLU A 136 -10.06 22.07 -7.47
C GLU A 136 -9.12 21.01 -6.88
N LYS A 137 -7.88 21.00 -7.29
CA LYS A 137 -6.85 20.11 -6.73
C LYS A 137 -6.31 20.66 -5.42
N TYR A 138 -6.01 19.77 -4.45
CA TYR A 138 -5.28 20.19 -3.25
C TYR A 138 -3.89 20.71 -3.60
N ASP A 139 -3.49 21.83 -2.97
CA ASP A 139 -2.23 22.51 -3.25
C ASP A 139 -0.99 21.69 -2.91
N PHE A 140 -1.11 20.74 -1.96
CA PHE A 140 -0.04 19.84 -1.56
C PHE A 140 0.08 18.60 -2.43
N VAL A 141 -0.77 18.41 -3.43
CA VAL A 141 -0.70 17.30 -4.39
C VAL A 141 -0.03 17.79 -5.65
N GLU A 142 1.03 17.14 -6.08
CA GLU A 142 1.77 17.47 -7.30
C GLU A 142 1.27 16.63 -8.48
N LYS A 143 1.30 17.20 -9.70
CA LYS A 143 1.10 16.42 -10.92
C LYS A 143 2.39 15.67 -11.24
N GLN A 144 2.32 14.34 -11.24
CA GLN A 144 3.47 13.46 -11.45
C GLN A 144 3.10 12.34 -12.43
N GLY A 145 3.75 12.34 -13.59
CA GLY A 145 3.53 11.36 -14.63
C GLY A 145 4.09 9.97 -14.30
N GLY A 146 3.83 9.02 -15.18
CA GLY A 146 4.36 7.66 -15.07
C GLY A 146 5.89 7.60 -15.10
N ASP A 147 6.54 8.57 -15.78
CA ASP A 147 8.00 8.72 -15.78
C ASP A 147 8.55 8.98 -14.37
N TRP A 148 7.87 9.84 -13.60
CA TRP A 148 8.23 10.06 -12.20
C TRP A 148 8.13 8.75 -11.39
N LEU A 149 7.01 8.02 -11.56
CA LEU A 149 6.80 6.75 -10.86
C LEU A 149 7.91 5.75 -11.20
N MET A 150 8.17 5.53 -12.49
CA MET A 150 9.18 4.56 -12.94
C MET A 150 10.59 4.88 -12.45
N LYS A 151 10.95 6.15 -12.36
CA LYS A 151 12.25 6.59 -11.81
C LYS A 151 12.36 6.36 -10.30
N ASN A 152 11.24 6.37 -9.58
CA ASN A 152 11.23 6.35 -8.12
C ASN A 152 10.95 4.97 -7.50
N ILE A 153 10.42 4.00 -8.27
CA ILE A 153 10.12 2.66 -7.77
C ILE A 153 11.34 1.76 -7.65
N ALA A 154 12.43 2.07 -8.36
CA ALA A 154 13.65 1.25 -8.37
C ALA A 154 14.23 1.05 -6.96
N ASP A 155 14.21 2.11 -6.14
CA ASP A 155 14.78 2.13 -4.78
C ASP A 155 13.69 2.27 -3.69
N ALA A 156 12.46 1.92 -4.00
CA ALA A 156 11.32 2.07 -3.10
C ALA A 156 10.64 0.73 -2.80
N VAL A 157 10.00 0.65 -1.63
CA VAL A 157 9.00 -0.36 -1.35
C VAL A 157 7.67 0.14 -1.89
N VAL A 158 7.05 -0.60 -2.79
CA VAL A 158 5.82 -0.18 -3.47
C VAL A 158 4.64 -1.04 -3.03
N ALA A 159 3.59 -0.39 -2.55
CA ALA A 159 2.29 -1.02 -2.29
C ALA A 159 1.27 -0.54 -3.33
N TRP A 160 0.70 -1.45 -4.11
CA TRP A 160 -0.37 -1.20 -5.07
C TRP A 160 -1.72 -1.60 -4.47
N MET A 161 -2.69 -0.68 -4.50
CA MET A 161 -4.00 -0.90 -3.88
C MET A 161 -5.16 -0.48 -4.80
#